data_863805fa728eda89b2fabf3fe2b2b18e
#
_entry.id   863805fa728eda89b2fabf3fe2b2b18e
#
_cell.length_a   1.000
_cell.length_b   1.000
_cell.length_c   1.000
_cell.angle_alpha   90.00
_cell.angle_beta   90.00
_cell.angle_gamma   90.00
#
_symmetry.space_group_name_H-M   'P 1'
#
loop_
_entity.id
_entity.type
_entity.pdbx_description
1 polymer ?
#
loop_
_entity_poly.entity_id
_entity_poly.type
_entity_poly.pdbx_seq_one_letter_code
_entity_poly.pdbx_strand_id
1 'polypeptide(L)'
;MPTDFYTTVDAIRLYKISERTLRRRLSAGVDGATKDGSGSWLIPAWWLDQFGLRQPNSTDSGIVGRENRTQSLPPDTPNMPDTTIGMPITTPLNPQLDDLGKANGWNVQELTEATEAGHIDTVILAFTDHYGRLMGKRLDAEFFLEDPSGTHACDYLLTVDMEMEPVDGFAFSNWDLGYGDLHLAPDMQTVRPVPWLDRTALIMCDLFTHDGDLIAVAPRSILRNQIRRLEDFGMQAMVASELEYFLYRTTYRDAALGGYNNLEPAGWYVEDYHLLQGARTEDLNGAFRRYLKNMGVPVESTKGEFGRGQHELNIRWCDALEMADRHVLLKQCVKEVADQQGAAATFMAKPHDTEAGSSSHLHLSLWSTNQETNLFVGDNEIAGLEVSETFTHFLGGWLSHLRDLMPCFAPTVNSYKRYQSQSWAPTGSAWSPDNRTAGFRIVGEGQSLRIECRVPGADVNPYLAYAAAIAAGLEGLESQTEPPPPLQGDAYQTETASLPASLREATQLFESSSFVRKAFGEAVVDHYSHFWQNESAAFDAAVTDWERRRYFERI
;
A
#
# COMPACT_ATOMS: atom_id res chain seq x y z
N MET A 1 -1.20 -19.11 -43.59
CA MET A 1 -1.90 -19.41 -42.34
C MET A 1 -3.22 -18.70 -42.39
N PRO A 2 -4.39 -19.32 -42.12
CA PRO A 2 -5.65 -18.59 -42.10
C PRO A 2 -5.58 -17.59 -40.94
N THR A 3 -5.71 -16.32 -41.25
CA THR A 3 -5.83 -15.25 -40.28
C THR A 3 -7.25 -15.28 -39.75
N ASP A 4 -7.45 -15.85 -38.57
CA ASP A 4 -8.74 -15.75 -37.90
C ASP A 4 -8.98 -14.31 -37.48
N PHE A 5 -10.15 -13.78 -37.80
CA PHE A 5 -10.58 -12.46 -37.37
C PHE A 5 -11.74 -12.60 -36.39
N TYR A 6 -11.74 -11.73 -35.38
CA TYR A 6 -12.80 -11.69 -34.37
C TYR A 6 -13.55 -10.37 -34.43
N THR A 7 -14.84 -10.41 -34.18
CA THR A 7 -15.61 -9.18 -33.96
C THR A 7 -15.27 -8.56 -32.60
N THR A 8 -15.59 -7.28 -32.41
CA THR A 8 -15.43 -6.61 -31.10
C THR A 8 -16.08 -7.40 -29.97
N VAL A 9 -17.28 -7.97 -30.21
CA VAL A 9 -18.01 -8.77 -29.21
C VAL A 9 -17.27 -10.06 -28.89
N ASP A 10 -16.76 -10.76 -29.90
CA ASP A 10 -16.02 -12.01 -29.71
C ASP A 10 -14.67 -11.75 -29.02
N ALA A 11 -13.99 -10.66 -29.34
CA ALA A 11 -12.73 -10.26 -28.71
C ALA A 11 -12.94 -9.98 -27.20
N ILE A 12 -13.98 -9.24 -26.83
CA ILE A 12 -14.33 -8.99 -25.42
C ILE A 12 -14.61 -10.31 -24.69
N ARG A 13 -15.40 -11.19 -25.30
CA ARG A 13 -15.81 -12.46 -24.66
C ARG A 13 -14.66 -13.46 -24.51
N LEU A 14 -13.85 -13.65 -25.55
CA LEU A 14 -12.82 -14.70 -25.61
C LEU A 14 -11.50 -14.30 -24.93
N TYR A 15 -11.15 -13.00 -24.98
CA TYR A 15 -9.89 -12.48 -24.45
C TYR A 15 -10.09 -11.64 -23.18
N LYS A 16 -11.32 -11.50 -22.69
CA LYS A 16 -11.67 -10.71 -21.49
C LYS A 16 -11.16 -9.26 -21.51
N ILE A 17 -11.01 -8.68 -22.68
CA ILE A 17 -10.60 -7.28 -22.85
C ILE A 17 -11.82 -6.40 -22.59
N SER A 18 -11.69 -5.31 -21.80
CA SER A 18 -12.79 -4.38 -21.62
C SER A 18 -13.18 -3.72 -22.94
N GLU A 19 -14.48 -3.49 -23.15
CA GLU A 19 -14.98 -2.84 -24.37
C GLU A 19 -14.32 -1.47 -24.59
N ARG A 20 -14.14 -0.71 -23.53
CA ARG A 20 -13.49 0.62 -23.53
C ARG A 20 -12.05 0.52 -24.01
N THR A 21 -11.25 -0.39 -23.45
CA THR A 21 -9.86 -0.61 -23.83
C THR A 21 -9.76 -1.04 -25.29
N LEU A 22 -10.63 -1.95 -25.73
CA LEU A 22 -10.63 -2.43 -27.10
C LEU A 22 -11.00 -1.33 -28.10
N ARG A 23 -12.05 -0.54 -27.84
CA ARG A 23 -12.47 0.60 -28.66
C ARG A 23 -11.39 1.69 -28.76
N ARG A 24 -10.75 2.04 -27.64
CA ARG A 24 -9.66 3.03 -27.63
C ARG A 24 -8.51 2.61 -28.52
N ARG A 25 -8.09 1.35 -28.44
CA ARG A 25 -6.97 0.85 -29.26
C ARG A 25 -7.33 0.74 -30.74
N LEU A 26 -8.54 0.33 -31.06
CA LEU A 26 -9.04 0.31 -32.43
C LEU A 26 -9.09 1.73 -33.04
N SER A 27 -9.43 2.74 -32.24
CA SER A 27 -9.44 4.15 -32.66
C SER A 27 -8.04 4.71 -32.85
N ALA A 28 -7.07 4.23 -32.08
CA ALA A 28 -5.65 4.60 -32.23
C ALA A 28 -4.94 3.92 -33.41
N GLY A 29 -5.60 2.97 -34.08
CA GLY A 29 -5.09 2.21 -35.22
C GLY A 29 -4.47 0.88 -34.79
N VAL A 30 -5.08 -0.21 -35.23
CA VAL A 30 -4.59 -1.58 -35.07
C VAL A 30 -4.22 -2.13 -36.43
N ASP A 31 -2.97 -2.50 -36.60
CA ASP A 31 -2.48 -3.03 -37.86
C ASP A 31 -3.23 -4.32 -38.23
N GLY A 32 -3.77 -4.38 -39.44
CA GLY A 32 -4.58 -5.49 -39.94
C GLY A 32 -6.05 -5.51 -39.49
N ALA A 33 -6.50 -4.61 -38.60
CA ALA A 33 -7.92 -4.51 -38.25
C ALA A 33 -8.71 -3.74 -39.34
N THR A 34 -9.85 -4.28 -39.76
CA THR A 34 -10.71 -3.69 -40.79
C THR A 34 -12.16 -3.63 -40.29
N LYS A 35 -13.03 -2.89 -41.00
CA LYS A 35 -14.48 -2.91 -40.73
C LYS A 35 -15.19 -3.75 -41.77
N ASP A 36 -16.12 -4.55 -41.31
CA ASP A 36 -17.02 -5.30 -42.22
C ASP A 36 -18.08 -4.40 -42.87
N GLY A 37 -18.92 -5.01 -43.72
CA GLY A 37 -19.98 -4.30 -44.41
C GLY A 37 -21.07 -3.71 -43.51
N SER A 38 -21.13 -4.07 -42.20
CA SER A 38 -22.02 -3.52 -41.18
C SER A 38 -21.39 -2.38 -40.37
N GLY A 39 -20.09 -2.11 -40.60
CA GLY A 39 -19.32 -1.14 -39.85
C GLY A 39 -18.69 -1.69 -38.57
N SER A 40 -18.82 -3.00 -38.28
CA SER A 40 -18.21 -3.66 -37.14
C SER A 40 -16.75 -3.97 -37.38
N TRP A 41 -15.92 -3.83 -36.34
CA TRP A 41 -14.48 -4.12 -36.44
C TRP A 41 -14.23 -5.63 -36.54
N LEU A 42 -13.37 -6.00 -37.47
CA LEU A 42 -12.73 -7.30 -37.62
C LEU A 42 -11.29 -7.21 -37.17
N ILE A 43 -10.94 -7.91 -36.10
CA ILE A 43 -9.67 -7.78 -35.37
C ILE A 43 -8.87 -9.06 -35.58
N PRO A 44 -7.61 -8.99 -36.04
CA PRO A 44 -6.79 -10.19 -36.23
C PRO A 44 -6.51 -10.92 -34.93
N ALA A 45 -6.59 -12.26 -34.95
CA ALA A 45 -6.28 -13.11 -33.80
C ALA A 45 -4.90 -12.83 -33.21
N TRP A 46 -3.88 -12.69 -34.08
CA TRP A 46 -2.50 -12.47 -33.64
C TRP A 46 -2.33 -11.18 -32.81
N TRP A 47 -3.16 -10.17 -33.07
CA TRP A 47 -3.15 -8.94 -32.27
C TRP A 47 -3.83 -9.14 -30.92
N LEU A 48 -4.91 -9.92 -30.89
CA LEU A 48 -5.62 -10.25 -29.64
C LEU A 48 -4.81 -11.18 -28.73
N ASP A 49 -4.00 -12.06 -29.31
CA ASP A 49 -3.14 -12.99 -28.56
C ASP A 49 -2.07 -12.28 -27.70
N GLN A 50 -1.78 -10.99 -27.96
CA GLN A 50 -0.94 -10.16 -27.11
C GLN A 50 -1.54 -9.83 -25.74
N PHE A 51 -2.86 -10.04 -25.56
CA PHE A 51 -3.58 -9.72 -24.32
C PHE A 51 -3.88 -10.92 -23.43
N GLY A 52 -3.45 -12.11 -23.79
CA GLY A 52 -3.59 -13.30 -22.97
C GLY A 52 -4.06 -14.54 -23.76
N LEU A 53 -3.96 -15.69 -23.13
CA LEU A 53 -4.32 -16.97 -23.73
C LEU A 53 -5.81 -17.04 -24.00
N ARG A 54 -6.18 -17.37 -25.26
CA ARG A 54 -7.50 -17.75 -25.71
C ARG A 54 -8.02 -18.90 -24.84
N GLN A 55 -9.17 -18.73 -24.19
CA GLN A 55 -9.83 -19.87 -23.53
C GLN A 55 -10.27 -20.89 -24.55
N PRO A 56 -9.98 -22.20 -24.37
CA PRO A 56 -10.45 -23.22 -25.29
C PRO A 56 -11.97 -23.23 -25.34
N ASN A 57 -12.52 -23.15 -26.53
CA ASN A 57 -13.97 -23.23 -26.80
C ASN A 57 -14.52 -24.57 -26.30
N SER A 58 -15.49 -24.54 -25.41
CA SER A 58 -16.43 -25.60 -25.18
C SER A 58 -17.57 -25.46 -26.19
N THR A 59 -17.36 -25.90 -27.43
CA THR A 59 -18.42 -26.24 -28.35
C THR A 59 -17.85 -27.07 -29.48
N ASP A 60 -17.88 -28.38 -29.28
CA ASP A 60 -18.26 -29.32 -30.33
C ASP A 60 -19.29 -30.30 -29.72
N SER A 61 -20.55 -29.99 -29.95
CA SER A 61 -21.68 -30.86 -29.62
C SER A 61 -21.97 -31.72 -30.83
N GLY A 62 -21.44 -32.92 -30.86
CA GLY A 62 -21.88 -34.02 -31.70
C GLY A 62 -22.53 -35.09 -30.84
N ILE A 63 -23.84 -35.15 -30.91
CA ILE A 63 -24.81 -36.15 -30.49
C ILE A 63 -24.25 -37.58 -30.45
N VAL A 64 -24.52 -38.37 -29.39
CA VAL A 64 -25.24 -39.65 -29.30
C VAL A 64 -24.85 -40.46 -28.04
N GLY A 65 -25.86 -40.91 -27.29
CA GLY A 65 -25.87 -42.21 -26.58
C GLY A 65 -25.70 -42.22 -25.08
N ARG A 66 -26.81 -42.30 -24.38
CA ARG A 66 -26.91 -42.84 -23.01
C ARG A 66 -26.30 -44.24 -22.95
N GLU A 67 -25.47 -44.47 -21.93
CA GLU A 67 -25.52 -45.71 -21.16
C GLU A 67 -24.85 -45.53 -19.80
N ASN A 68 -25.58 -45.89 -18.75
CA ASN A 68 -25.12 -46.04 -17.37
C ASN A 68 -24.09 -47.16 -17.30
N ARG A 69 -22.91 -46.91 -16.76
CA ARG A 69 -22.09 -47.93 -16.07
C ARG A 69 -21.31 -47.28 -14.93
N THR A 70 -21.69 -47.67 -13.72
CA THR A 70 -20.83 -47.69 -12.55
C THR A 70 -19.61 -48.51 -12.82
N GLN A 71 -18.42 -47.91 -12.76
CA GLN A 71 -17.16 -48.63 -12.62
C GLN A 71 -16.27 -47.94 -11.62
N SER A 72 -15.79 -48.77 -10.71
CA SER A 72 -14.82 -48.56 -9.65
C SER A 72 -13.52 -47.93 -10.17
N LEU A 73 -12.97 -47.04 -9.36
CA LEU A 73 -11.62 -46.43 -9.51
C LEU A 73 -10.53 -47.51 -9.53
N PRO A 74 -9.58 -47.49 -10.48
CA PRO A 74 -8.36 -48.22 -10.37
C PRO A 74 -7.35 -47.49 -9.46
N PRO A 75 -6.49 -48.23 -8.74
CA PRO A 75 -5.37 -47.66 -8.02
C PRO A 75 -4.23 -47.47 -9.04
N ASP A 76 -3.72 -46.25 -9.14
CA ASP A 76 -2.35 -45.89 -9.51
C ASP A 76 -2.36 -44.44 -10.04
N THR A 77 -2.17 -43.53 -9.12
CA THR A 77 -1.73 -42.17 -9.45
C THR A 77 -0.22 -42.26 -9.76
N PRO A 78 0.24 -41.79 -10.94
CA PRO A 78 1.67 -41.60 -11.13
C PRO A 78 2.14 -40.49 -10.16
N ASN A 79 3.24 -40.80 -9.46
CA ASN A 79 4.00 -39.82 -8.67
C ASN A 79 4.18 -38.53 -9.47
N MET A 80 3.50 -37.48 -9.06
CA MET A 80 3.93 -36.14 -9.41
C MET A 80 5.31 -35.90 -8.81
N PRO A 81 6.26 -35.37 -9.57
CA PRO A 81 7.56 -35.03 -9.00
C PRO A 81 7.33 -34.06 -7.85
N ASP A 82 7.92 -34.39 -6.73
CA ASP A 82 8.05 -33.55 -5.55
C ASP A 82 8.72 -32.23 -5.97
N THR A 83 7.89 -31.24 -6.33
CA THR A 83 8.38 -29.87 -6.49
C THR A 83 8.60 -29.34 -5.09
N THR A 84 9.71 -29.73 -4.49
CA THR A 84 10.32 -29.02 -3.37
C THR A 84 10.41 -27.56 -3.75
N ILE A 85 9.45 -26.77 -3.27
CA ILE A 85 9.54 -25.32 -3.18
C ILE A 85 10.63 -25.03 -2.15
N GLY A 86 11.81 -24.87 -2.64
CA GLY A 86 13.04 -24.70 -1.88
C GLY A 86 14.22 -24.63 -2.83
N MET A 87 14.13 -23.84 -3.90
CA MET A 87 15.36 -23.34 -4.47
C MET A 87 15.90 -22.32 -3.48
N PRO A 88 17.06 -22.56 -2.87
CA PRO A 88 17.73 -21.52 -2.11
C PRO A 88 17.91 -20.34 -3.05
N ILE A 89 17.73 -19.12 -2.53
CA ILE A 89 18.09 -17.88 -3.23
C ILE A 89 19.53 -18.06 -3.69
N THR A 90 19.72 -18.42 -4.95
CA THR A 90 21.05 -18.60 -5.56
C THR A 90 21.54 -17.32 -6.21
N THR A 91 20.83 -16.20 -6.02
CA THR A 91 21.47 -14.91 -6.24
C THR A 91 22.32 -14.66 -5.00
N PRO A 92 23.65 -14.78 -5.05
CA PRO A 92 24.48 -14.44 -3.92
C PRO A 92 24.16 -12.98 -3.60
N LEU A 93 23.83 -12.68 -2.33
CA LEU A 93 23.99 -11.34 -1.80
C LEU A 93 25.33 -10.86 -2.35
N ASN A 94 25.36 -9.80 -3.15
CA ASN A 94 26.63 -9.29 -3.64
C ASN A 94 27.46 -8.92 -2.40
N PRO A 95 28.48 -9.72 -2.01
CA PRO A 95 29.18 -9.51 -0.73
C PRO A 95 29.86 -8.13 -0.66
N GLN A 96 29.99 -7.45 -1.80
CA GLN A 96 30.53 -6.10 -1.88
C GLN A 96 29.49 -5.01 -1.51
N LEU A 97 28.19 -5.33 -1.51
CA LEU A 97 27.14 -4.44 -1.02
C LEU A 97 26.90 -4.60 0.51
N ASP A 98 27.28 -5.74 1.10
CA ASP A 98 27.13 -5.97 2.54
C ASP A 98 27.96 -4.98 3.41
N ASP A 99 29.09 -4.50 2.91
CA ASP A 99 29.92 -3.49 3.59
C ASP A 99 29.42 -2.04 3.36
N LEU A 100 28.50 -1.81 2.42
CA LEU A 100 28.00 -0.48 2.06
C LEU A 100 26.72 -0.08 2.80
N GLY A 101 26.13 -0.96 3.60
CA GLY A 101 24.88 -0.72 4.34
C GLY A 101 25.04 0.29 5.47
N LYS A 102 25.07 1.57 5.17
CA LYS A 102 24.95 2.64 6.17
C LYS A 102 23.49 2.80 6.56
N ALA A 103 23.26 3.03 7.85
CA ALA A 103 21.90 3.23 8.41
C ALA A 103 21.14 4.43 7.81
N ASN A 104 21.81 5.31 7.07
CA ASN A 104 21.26 6.56 6.54
C ASN A 104 21.27 6.66 5.00
N GLY A 105 21.41 5.52 4.28
CA GLY A 105 21.52 5.56 2.81
C GLY A 105 22.90 6.01 2.31
N TRP A 106 23.00 6.16 0.98
CA TRP A 106 24.20 6.65 0.29
C TRP A 106 24.06 8.14 -0.02
N ASN A 107 25.20 8.80 -0.26
CA ASN A 107 25.21 10.12 -0.89
C ASN A 107 25.54 10.01 -2.39
N VAL A 108 25.48 11.15 -3.10
CA VAL A 108 25.77 11.23 -4.54
C VAL A 108 27.15 10.70 -4.89
N GLN A 109 28.16 11.00 -4.07
CA GLN A 109 29.52 10.56 -4.31
C GLN A 109 29.64 9.03 -4.22
N GLU A 110 29.01 8.42 -3.21
CA GLU A 110 28.99 6.96 -3.05
C GLU A 110 28.26 6.27 -4.20
N LEU A 111 27.17 6.86 -4.73
CA LEU A 111 26.51 6.37 -5.94
C LEU A 111 27.43 6.47 -7.16
N THR A 112 28.12 7.59 -7.33
CA THR A 112 29.08 7.80 -8.44
C THR A 112 30.21 6.77 -8.37
N GLU A 113 30.84 6.61 -7.20
CA GLU A 113 31.91 5.64 -6.99
C GLU A 113 31.44 4.19 -7.25
N ALA A 114 30.24 3.85 -6.82
CA ALA A 114 29.65 2.53 -7.07
C ALA A 114 29.35 2.29 -8.57
N THR A 115 28.92 3.32 -9.29
CA THR A 115 28.69 3.27 -10.74
C THR A 115 29.99 3.09 -11.50
N GLU A 116 31.02 3.90 -11.18
CA GLU A 116 32.35 3.80 -11.80
C GLU A 116 33.01 2.45 -11.54
N ALA A 117 32.77 1.85 -10.37
CA ALA A 117 33.25 0.50 -10.03
C ALA A 117 32.42 -0.62 -10.68
N GLY A 118 31.33 -0.32 -11.40
CA GLY A 118 30.44 -1.30 -12.00
C GLY A 118 29.57 -2.06 -11.01
N HIS A 119 29.43 -1.58 -9.78
CA HIS A 119 28.55 -2.16 -8.74
C HIS A 119 27.08 -1.73 -8.94
N ILE A 120 26.85 -0.57 -9.53
CA ILE A 120 25.52 -0.04 -9.91
C ILE A 120 25.55 0.29 -11.41
N ASP A 121 24.51 -0.13 -12.13
CA ASP A 121 24.27 0.23 -13.52
C ASP A 121 22.83 0.77 -13.75
N THR A 122 21.97 0.63 -12.74
CA THR A 122 20.56 1.04 -12.83
C THR A 122 20.20 1.91 -11.64
N VAL A 123 19.57 3.06 -11.90
CA VAL A 123 18.97 3.94 -10.89
C VAL A 123 17.46 3.97 -11.09
N ILE A 124 16.72 3.64 -10.03
CA ILE A 124 15.27 3.79 -9.98
C ILE A 124 14.96 5.15 -9.37
N LEU A 125 14.33 6.04 -10.14
CA LEU A 125 13.71 7.25 -9.61
C LEU A 125 12.26 6.93 -9.25
N ALA A 126 11.91 7.03 -7.97
CA ALA A 126 10.64 6.59 -7.44
C ALA A 126 9.88 7.71 -6.72
N PHE A 127 8.57 7.71 -6.86
CA PHE A 127 7.62 8.50 -6.08
C PHE A 127 6.40 7.65 -5.75
N THR A 128 5.47 8.14 -4.96
CA THR A 128 4.24 7.41 -4.66
C THR A 128 3.02 8.04 -5.31
N ASP A 129 2.12 7.17 -5.79
CA ASP A 129 0.76 7.58 -6.14
C ASP A 129 -0.11 7.77 -4.88
N HIS A 130 -1.38 8.10 -5.07
CA HIS A 130 -2.32 8.31 -3.98
C HIS A 130 -2.67 7.05 -3.17
N TYR A 131 -2.42 5.84 -3.70
CA TYR A 131 -2.50 4.58 -2.94
C TYR A 131 -1.25 4.32 -2.09
N GLY A 132 -0.16 5.07 -2.29
CA GLY A 132 1.14 4.78 -1.69
C GLY A 132 1.92 3.69 -2.42
N ARG A 133 1.57 3.38 -3.69
CA ARG A 133 2.37 2.49 -4.54
C ARG A 133 3.57 3.24 -5.10
N LEU A 134 4.73 2.56 -5.16
CA LEU A 134 5.90 3.13 -5.82
C LEU A 134 5.69 3.15 -7.34
N MET A 135 5.83 4.33 -7.90
CA MET A 135 5.82 4.65 -9.31
C MET A 135 7.18 5.19 -9.71
N GLY A 136 7.55 5.12 -10.97
CA GLY A 136 8.82 5.72 -11.39
C GLY A 136 9.41 5.16 -12.67
N LYS A 137 10.70 5.45 -12.86
CA LYS A 137 11.49 5.02 -14.04
C LYS A 137 12.78 4.34 -13.61
N ARG A 138 13.25 3.41 -14.43
CA ARG A 138 14.60 2.86 -14.37
C ARG A 138 15.47 3.56 -15.41
N LEU A 139 16.56 4.12 -14.95
CA LEU A 139 17.53 4.83 -15.78
C LEU A 139 18.85 4.06 -15.75
N ASP A 140 19.61 4.15 -16.83
CA ASP A 140 21.02 3.83 -16.82
C ASP A 140 21.73 4.76 -15.83
N ALA A 141 22.62 4.21 -14.99
CA ALA A 141 23.24 4.97 -13.91
C ALA A 141 24.18 6.07 -14.41
N GLU A 142 24.95 5.82 -15.50
CA GLU A 142 25.83 6.81 -16.09
C GLU A 142 25.00 7.95 -16.68
N PHE A 143 23.93 7.64 -17.43
CA PHE A 143 22.99 8.62 -17.98
C PHE A 143 22.34 9.47 -16.90
N PHE A 144 21.92 8.86 -15.78
CA PHE A 144 21.35 9.59 -14.64
C PHE A 144 22.37 10.59 -14.04
N LEU A 145 23.63 10.16 -13.89
CA LEU A 145 24.68 10.99 -13.28
C LEU A 145 25.11 12.17 -14.19
N GLU A 146 24.87 12.11 -15.52
CA GLU A 146 25.10 13.24 -16.42
C GLU A 146 24.14 14.40 -16.13
N ASP A 147 22.85 14.13 -15.86
CA ASP A 147 21.85 15.13 -15.49
C ASP A 147 20.81 14.53 -14.52
N PRO A 148 21.08 14.52 -13.22
CA PRO A 148 20.15 13.99 -12.22
C PRO A 148 18.78 14.70 -12.17
N SER A 149 18.70 15.93 -12.70
CA SER A 149 17.49 16.76 -12.66
C SER A 149 16.62 16.63 -13.91
N GLY A 150 17.09 15.98 -14.97
CA GLY A 150 16.44 15.98 -16.28
C GLY A 150 15.28 14.99 -16.47
N THR A 151 14.79 14.34 -15.42
CA THR A 151 13.79 13.28 -15.56
C THR A 151 12.36 13.78 -15.33
N HIS A 152 11.46 13.37 -16.22
CA HIS A 152 10.04 13.71 -16.18
C HIS A 152 9.18 12.43 -16.21
N ALA A 153 7.93 12.55 -15.75
CA ALA A 153 6.90 11.52 -15.87
C ALA A 153 5.56 12.18 -16.21
N CYS A 154 4.60 11.41 -16.72
CA CYS A 154 3.31 11.96 -17.05
C CYS A 154 2.49 12.25 -15.75
N ASP A 155 1.82 13.39 -15.72
CA ASP A 155 1.05 13.85 -14.56
C ASP A 155 -0.19 12.99 -14.25
N TYR A 156 -0.71 12.23 -15.27
CA TYR A 156 -1.84 11.33 -15.05
C TYR A 156 -1.56 10.26 -13.98
N LEU A 157 -0.29 10.00 -13.65
CA LEU A 157 0.08 9.01 -12.62
C LEU A 157 -0.43 9.37 -11.22
N LEU A 158 -0.85 10.61 -10.99
CA LEU A 158 -1.55 11.04 -9.78
C LEU A 158 -3.09 11.04 -9.92
N THR A 159 -3.64 10.54 -11.04
CA THR A 159 -5.08 10.51 -11.32
C THR A 159 -5.57 9.18 -11.90
N VAL A 160 -4.82 8.09 -11.67
CA VAL A 160 -5.16 6.73 -12.14
C VAL A 160 -5.90 5.95 -11.06
N ASP A 161 -6.69 4.97 -11.47
CA ASP A 161 -7.27 3.97 -10.57
C ASP A 161 -6.27 2.84 -10.21
N MET A 162 -6.75 1.81 -9.52
CA MET A 162 -5.91 0.66 -9.12
C MET A 162 -5.40 -0.12 -10.34
N GLU A 163 -6.12 -0.13 -11.44
CA GLU A 163 -5.81 -0.78 -12.72
C GLU A 163 -4.95 0.11 -13.64
N MET A 164 -4.47 1.27 -13.15
CA MET A 164 -3.69 2.24 -13.92
C MET A 164 -4.47 2.92 -15.05
N GLU A 165 -5.81 2.91 -15.01
CA GLU A 165 -6.61 3.65 -15.96
C GLU A 165 -6.83 5.09 -15.45
N PRO A 166 -6.65 6.12 -16.31
CA PRO A 166 -6.93 7.51 -15.94
C PRO A 166 -8.40 7.70 -15.56
N VAL A 167 -8.64 8.31 -14.42
CA VAL A 167 -9.97 8.65 -13.92
C VAL A 167 -10.32 10.07 -14.36
N ASP A 168 -11.50 10.27 -14.93
CA ASP A 168 -11.97 11.59 -15.34
C ASP A 168 -12.39 12.45 -14.14
N GLY A 169 -12.33 13.78 -14.28
CA GLY A 169 -12.88 14.75 -13.32
C GLY A 169 -11.89 15.30 -12.30
N PHE A 170 -10.64 14.92 -12.33
CA PHE A 170 -9.60 15.58 -11.54
C PHE A 170 -9.28 16.98 -12.10
N ALA A 171 -9.17 17.97 -11.22
CA ALA A 171 -8.73 19.31 -11.62
C ALA A 171 -7.23 19.39 -11.92
N PHE A 172 -6.43 18.52 -11.30
CA PHE A 172 -4.97 18.52 -11.42
C PHE A 172 -4.50 18.09 -12.80
N SER A 173 -5.05 17.00 -13.35
CA SER A 173 -4.67 16.44 -14.63
C SER A 173 -5.86 15.67 -15.25
N ASN A 174 -6.17 15.94 -16.50
CA ASN A 174 -7.33 15.37 -17.20
C ASN A 174 -7.19 15.51 -18.73
N TRP A 175 -8.13 14.94 -19.49
CA TRP A 175 -8.13 14.99 -20.95
C TRP A 175 -8.22 16.40 -21.53
N ASP A 176 -8.95 17.30 -20.86
CA ASP A 176 -9.11 18.69 -21.36
C ASP A 176 -7.81 19.50 -21.20
N LEU A 177 -7.00 19.17 -20.20
CA LEU A 177 -5.67 19.75 -19.98
C LEU A 177 -4.58 19.07 -20.83
N GLY A 178 -4.87 17.90 -21.44
CA GLY A 178 -4.00 17.20 -22.37
C GLY A 178 -2.90 16.35 -21.72
N TYR A 179 -2.93 16.11 -20.41
CA TYR A 179 -1.96 15.33 -19.65
C TYR A 179 -0.51 15.76 -19.90
N GLY A 180 -0.01 16.66 -19.09
CA GLY A 180 1.35 17.16 -19.16
C GLY A 180 2.39 16.26 -18.50
N ASP A 181 3.61 16.78 -18.42
CA ASP A 181 4.70 16.17 -17.67
C ASP A 181 4.81 16.79 -16.28
N LEU A 182 5.17 15.97 -15.30
CA LEU A 182 5.68 16.39 -13.99
C LEU A 182 7.19 16.12 -13.94
N HIS A 183 7.90 16.97 -13.22
CA HIS A 183 9.32 16.83 -13.01
C HIS A 183 9.62 15.97 -11.79
N LEU A 184 10.45 14.94 -11.95
CA LEU A 184 10.95 14.09 -10.86
C LEU A 184 12.22 14.73 -10.29
N ALA A 185 12.12 15.37 -9.13
CA ALA A 185 13.26 15.94 -8.44
C ALA A 185 13.83 14.93 -7.42
N PRO A 186 14.98 14.29 -7.69
CA PRO A 186 15.54 13.28 -6.81
C PRO A 186 15.96 13.88 -5.46
N ASP A 187 15.48 13.30 -4.37
CA ASP A 187 15.98 13.61 -3.04
C ASP A 187 17.25 12.79 -2.79
N MET A 188 18.41 13.40 -3.02
CA MET A 188 19.71 12.73 -2.97
C MET A 188 20.11 12.25 -1.57
N GLN A 189 19.34 12.60 -0.54
CA GLN A 189 19.53 12.03 0.82
C GLN A 189 18.89 10.64 0.96
N THR A 190 18.07 10.24 -0.01
CA THR A 190 17.36 8.96 -0.01
C THR A 190 18.00 7.89 -0.89
N VAL A 191 19.18 8.14 -1.46
CA VAL A 191 19.89 7.16 -2.31
C VAL A 191 20.14 5.87 -1.53
N ARG A 192 19.68 4.72 -2.07
CA ARG A 192 19.80 3.41 -1.42
C ARG A 192 20.08 2.31 -2.43
N PRO A 193 20.94 1.32 -2.10
CA PRO A 193 21.01 0.09 -2.89
C PRO A 193 19.68 -0.67 -2.78
N VAL A 194 19.32 -1.42 -3.81
CA VAL A 194 18.18 -2.36 -3.81
C VAL A 194 18.72 -3.79 -3.81
N PRO A 195 18.97 -4.40 -2.63
CA PRO A 195 19.77 -5.62 -2.52
C PRO A 195 19.15 -6.88 -3.17
N TRP A 196 17.85 -6.86 -3.48
CA TRP A 196 17.16 -7.95 -4.17
C TRP A 196 17.06 -7.75 -5.69
N LEU A 197 17.60 -6.64 -6.21
CA LEU A 197 17.76 -6.38 -7.64
C LEU A 197 19.26 -6.24 -7.98
N ASP A 198 19.65 -6.87 -9.08
CA ASP A 198 21.05 -6.81 -9.49
C ASP A 198 21.47 -5.38 -9.82
N ARG A 199 22.59 -4.93 -9.30
CA ARG A 199 23.29 -3.66 -9.56
C ARG A 199 22.37 -2.41 -9.62
N THR A 200 21.39 -2.35 -8.70
CA THR A 200 20.34 -1.33 -8.73
C THR A 200 20.39 -0.45 -7.48
N ALA A 201 20.27 0.85 -7.67
CA ALA A 201 19.98 1.83 -6.61
C ALA A 201 18.59 2.45 -6.80
N LEU A 202 18.01 3.00 -5.73
CA LEU A 202 16.73 3.69 -5.74
C LEU A 202 16.85 5.04 -5.05
N ILE A 203 16.17 6.05 -5.60
CA ILE A 203 16.09 7.41 -5.06
C ILE A 203 14.63 7.84 -5.03
N MET A 204 14.15 8.32 -3.88
CA MET A 204 12.82 8.93 -3.77
C MET A 204 12.83 10.32 -4.38
N CYS A 205 11.74 10.68 -5.08
CA CYS A 205 11.59 11.96 -5.74
C CYS A 205 10.47 12.80 -5.13
N ASP A 206 10.70 14.08 -5.01
CA ASP A 206 9.65 15.07 -4.92
C ASP A 206 9.14 15.43 -6.33
N LEU A 207 7.88 15.84 -6.43
CA LEU A 207 7.24 16.13 -7.72
C LEU A 207 6.99 17.61 -7.89
N PHE A 208 7.41 18.16 -9.03
CA PHE A 208 7.24 19.56 -9.37
C PHE A 208 6.52 19.74 -10.71
N THR A 209 5.82 20.85 -10.84
CA THR A 209 5.27 21.31 -12.12
C THR A 209 6.38 21.75 -13.06
N HIS A 210 6.06 21.97 -14.33
CA HIS A 210 7.00 22.54 -15.30
C HIS A 210 7.51 23.95 -14.88
N ASP A 211 6.71 24.71 -14.15
CA ASP A 211 7.06 26.04 -13.66
C ASP A 211 7.91 26.01 -12.36
N GLY A 212 8.18 24.82 -11.84
CA GLY A 212 9.03 24.61 -10.65
C GLY A 212 8.26 24.70 -9.33
N ASP A 213 6.92 24.66 -9.33
CA ASP A 213 6.11 24.62 -8.13
C ASP A 213 5.96 23.17 -7.63
N LEU A 214 6.06 22.99 -6.32
CA LEU A 214 5.82 21.68 -5.68
C LEU A 214 4.38 21.23 -5.91
N ILE A 215 4.18 20.01 -6.41
CA ILE A 215 2.84 19.46 -6.66
C ILE A 215 2.13 19.19 -5.33
N ALA A 216 1.14 20.02 -5.02
CA ALA A 216 0.44 20.01 -3.73
C ALA A 216 -0.28 18.69 -3.43
N VAL A 217 -0.81 17.99 -4.45
CA VAL A 217 -1.58 16.74 -4.31
C VAL A 217 -0.70 15.49 -4.21
N ALA A 218 0.60 15.62 -4.43
CA ALA A 218 1.53 14.50 -4.27
C ALA A 218 1.65 14.11 -2.78
N PRO A 219 1.55 12.80 -2.42
CA PRO A 219 1.56 12.36 -1.03
C PRO A 219 2.76 12.87 -0.22
N ARG A 220 3.96 12.79 -0.80
CA ARG A 220 5.19 13.23 -0.14
C ARG A 220 5.20 14.74 0.11
N SER A 221 4.62 15.53 -0.79
CA SER A 221 4.46 16.99 -0.63
C SER A 221 3.49 17.34 0.50
N ILE A 222 2.39 16.58 0.61
CA ILE A 222 1.39 16.76 1.69
C ILE A 222 2.05 16.56 3.05
N LEU A 223 2.84 15.49 3.21
CA LEU A 223 3.54 15.24 4.45
C LEU A 223 4.59 16.31 4.75
N ARG A 224 5.41 16.71 3.76
CA ARG A 224 6.39 17.80 3.92
C ARG A 224 5.74 19.10 4.41
N ASN A 225 4.54 19.41 3.91
CA ASN A 225 3.83 20.62 4.34
C ASN A 225 3.42 20.55 5.82
N GLN A 226 2.98 19.38 6.32
CA GLN A 226 2.64 19.22 7.73
C GLN A 226 3.89 19.20 8.63
N ILE A 227 5.00 18.62 8.16
CA ILE A 227 6.28 18.65 8.86
C ILE A 227 6.76 20.11 9.02
N ARG A 228 6.72 20.93 7.95
CA ARG A 228 7.08 22.36 8.04
C ARG A 228 6.23 23.10 9.07
N ARG A 229 4.91 22.89 9.08
CA ARG A 229 4.04 23.48 10.08
C ARG A 229 4.44 23.08 11.50
N LEU A 230 4.86 21.83 11.73
CA LEU A 230 5.33 21.37 13.02
C LEU A 230 6.69 21.99 13.41
N GLU A 231 7.58 22.18 12.44
CA GLU A 231 8.85 22.88 12.61
C GLU A 231 8.68 24.35 13.00
N ASP A 232 7.63 25.02 12.46
CA ASP A 232 7.26 26.39 12.84
C ASP A 232 6.86 26.49 14.32
N PHE A 233 6.39 25.40 14.93
CA PHE A 233 6.16 25.27 16.38
C PHE A 233 7.46 24.91 17.17
N GLY A 234 8.58 24.77 16.50
CA GLY A 234 9.85 24.37 17.13
C GLY A 234 9.90 22.88 17.52
N MET A 235 9.10 22.03 16.85
CA MET A 235 8.95 20.61 17.16
C MET A 235 9.23 19.76 15.92
N GLN A 236 9.51 18.47 16.15
CA GLN A 236 9.53 17.46 15.09
C GLN A 236 8.82 16.18 15.55
N ALA A 237 8.25 15.46 14.60
CA ALA A 237 7.60 14.17 14.85
C ALA A 237 8.60 13.03 14.65
N MET A 238 8.76 12.19 15.69
CA MET A 238 9.40 10.89 15.59
C MET A 238 8.33 9.82 15.55
N VAL A 239 8.40 8.98 14.53
CA VAL A 239 7.32 8.03 14.21
C VAL A 239 7.87 6.63 13.90
N ALA A 240 6.99 5.63 14.01
CA ALA A 240 7.27 4.26 13.57
C ALA A 240 6.01 3.64 12.97
N SER A 241 6.19 2.68 12.07
CA SER A 241 5.13 1.81 11.55
C SER A 241 5.36 0.37 12.02
N GLU A 242 4.33 -0.24 12.60
CA GLU A 242 4.23 -1.69 12.77
C GLU A 242 3.35 -2.22 11.63
N LEU A 243 3.91 -2.99 10.70
CA LEU A 243 3.22 -3.32 9.46
C LEU A 243 2.93 -4.81 9.36
N GLU A 244 1.64 -5.16 9.32
CA GLU A 244 1.17 -6.52 9.15
C GLU A 244 0.92 -6.88 7.69
N TYR A 245 1.11 -8.16 7.35
CA TYR A 245 0.86 -8.69 6.01
C TYR A 245 0.56 -10.19 6.06
N PHE A 246 -0.14 -10.69 5.04
CA PHE A 246 -0.34 -12.12 4.85
C PHE A 246 0.60 -12.65 3.78
N LEU A 247 1.17 -13.84 4.03
CA LEU A 247 1.96 -14.61 3.07
C LEU A 247 1.15 -15.81 2.58
N TYR A 248 1.25 -16.05 1.26
CA TYR A 248 0.64 -17.18 0.58
C TYR A 248 1.69 -17.97 -0.19
N ARG A 249 1.56 -19.30 -0.22
CA ARG A 249 2.40 -20.18 -1.03
C ARG A 249 1.97 -20.24 -2.50
N THR A 250 1.03 -19.41 -2.86
CA THR A 250 0.53 -19.23 -4.23
C THR A 250 1.25 -18.04 -4.84
N THR A 251 1.73 -18.16 -6.09
CA THR A 251 2.33 -17.01 -6.80
C THR A 251 1.27 -15.96 -7.12
N TYR A 252 1.67 -14.71 -7.34
CA TYR A 252 0.73 -13.67 -7.79
C TYR A 252 0.04 -14.05 -9.11
N ARG A 253 0.76 -14.70 -10.03
CA ARG A 253 0.22 -15.18 -11.29
C ARG A 253 -0.87 -16.23 -11.08
N ASP A 254 -0.61 -17.23 -10.26
CA ASP A 254 -1.57 -18.30 -10.01
C ASP A 254 -2.78 -17.79 -9.21
N ALA A 255 -2.56 -16.87 -8.27
CA ALA A 255 -3.63 -16.17 -7.57
C ALA A 255 -4.55 -15.42 -8.55
N ALA A 256 -3.98 -14.67 -9.50
CA ALA A 256 -4.74 -13.95 -10.52
C ALA A 256 -5.50 -14.92 -11.45
N LEU A 257 -4.85 -16.00 -11.92
CA LEU A 257 -5.51 -17.04 -12.74
C LEU A 257 -6.64 -17.76 -12.00
N GLY A 258 -6.49 -17.96 -10.68
CA GLY A 258 -7.51 -18.53 -9.80
C GLY A 258 -8.61 -17.53 -9.38
N GLY A 259 -8.54 -16.28 -9.84
CA GLY A 259 -9.48 -15.22 -9.45
C GLY A 259 -9.38 -14.90 -7.96
N TYR A 260 -8.20 -15.05 -7.37
CA TYR A 260 -7.89 -14.82 -5.95
C TYR A 260 -8.71 -15.69 -4.98
N ASN A 261 -9.16 -16.86 -5.43
CA ASN A 261 -9.89 -17.83 -4.62
C ASN A 261 -8.97 -18.97 -4.19
N ASN A 262 -9.27 -19.53 -2.99
CA ASN A 262 -8.57 -20.71 -2.47
C ASN A 262 -7.05 -20.54 -2.40
N LEU A 263 -6.59 -19.37 -2.03
CA LEU A 263 -5.16 -19.10 -1.81
C LEU A 263 -4.65 -19.93 -0.63
N GLU A 264 -3.51 -20.60 -0.79
CA GLU A 264 -2.89 -21.38 0.28
C GLU A 264 -2.09 -20.46 1.22
N PRO A 265 -2.53 -20.26 2.48
CA PRO A 265 -1.76 -19.46 3.45
C PRO A 265 -0.40 -20.11 3.71
N ALA A 266 0.64 -19.30 3.93
CA ALA A 266 1.97 -19.81 4.26
C ALA A 266 2.02 -20.55 5.62
N GLY A 267 1.09 -20.23 6.53
CA GLY A 267 0.85 -20.93 7.79
C GLY A 267 -0.54 -21.56 7.81
N TRP A 268 -0.69 -22.76 8.34
CA TRP A 268 -1.97 -23.48 8.38
C TRP A 268 -2.68 -23.48 9.75
N TYR A 269 -2.10 -22.82 10.75
CA TYR A 269 -2.72 -22.48 12.03
C TYR A 269 -2.23 -21.11 12.50
N VAL A 270 -2.91 -20.52 13.48
CA VAL A 270 -2.53 -19.23 14.07
C VAL A 270 -1.14 -19.33 14.68
N GLU A 271 -0.25 -18.44 14.27
CA GLU A 271 1.14 -18.39 14.76
C GLU A 271 1.23 -17.64 16.08
N ASP A 272 0.82 -16.39 16.10
CA ASP A 272 0.77 -15.48 17.24
C ASP A 272 1.89 -15.73 18.27
N TYR A 273 3.12 -15.37 17.93
CA TYR A 273 4.36 -15.63 18.69
C TYR A 273 4.84 -17.09 18.73
N HIS A 274 4.16 -18.06 18.10
CA HIS A 274 4.59 -19.47 18.14
C HIS A 274 5.76 -19.73 17.20
N LEU A 275 6.99 -19.78 17.75
CA LEU A 275 8.24 -19.85 16.98
C LEU A 275 8.35 -21.03 15.99
N LEU A 276 7.73 -22.18 16.31
CA LEU A 276 7.77 -23.34 15.40
C LEU A 276 7.11 -23.03 14.05
N GLN A 277 5.99 -22.29 14.05
CA GLN A 277 5.30 -21.90 12.82
C GLN A 277 6.15 -20.89 12.04
N GLY A 278 6.69 -19.86 12.72
CA GLY A 278 7.56 -18.85 12.10
C GLY A 278 8.79 -19.41 11.44
N ALA A 279 9.34 -20.51 11.97
CA ALA A 279 10.48 -21.18 11.34
C ALA A 279 10.20 -21.70 9.91
N ARG A 280 8.93 -21.92 9.55
CA ARG A 280 8.52 -22.39 8.22
C ARG A 280 8.47 -21.30 7.15
N THR A 281 8.41 -20.06 7.59
CA THR A 281 8.40 -18.85 6.72
C THR A 281 9.68 -18.02 6.88
N GLU A 282 10.68 -18.56 7.62
CA GLU A 282 11.94 -17.84 7.89
C GLU A 282 12.79 -17.63 6.64
N ASP A 283 12.63 -18.44 5.62
CA ASP A 283 13.20 -18.22 4.29
C ASP A 283 12.79 -16.86 3.73
N LEU A 284 11.50 -16.51 3.79
CA LEU A 284 10.95 -15.24 3.36
C LEU A 284 11.24 -14.13 4.38
N ASN A 285 10.78 -14.29 5.63
CA ASN A 285 10.90 -13.26 6.66
C ASN A 285 12.36 -12.90 6.97
N GLY A 286 13.23 -13.89 6.96
CA GLY A 286 14.68 -13.69 7.10
C GLY A 286 15.29 -12.94 5.92
N ALA A 287 14.81 -13.20 4.69
CA ALA A 287 15.24 -12.46 3.51
C ALA A 287 14.78 -11.00 3.59
N PHE A 288 13.52 -10.73 3.97
CA PHE A 288 13.01 -9.37 4.16
C PHE A 288 13.85 -8.57 5.16
N ARG A 289 14.16 -9.15 6.33
CA ARG A 289 14.99 -8.48 7.35
C ARG A 289 16.39 -8.16 6.82
N ARG A 290 17.05 -9.10 6.12
CA ARG A 290 18.40 -8.90 5.58
C ARG A 290 18.42 -7.86 4.47
N TYR A 291 17.48 -7.93 3.52
CA TYR A 291 17.42 -6.99 2.41
C TYR A 291 17.08 -5.58 2.88
N LEU A 292 16.10 -5.41 3.75
CA LEU A 292 15.77 -4.10 4.33
C LEU A 292 16.95 -3.50 5.09
N LYS A 293 17.65 -4.29 5.91
CA LYS A 293 18.84 -3.84 6.61
C LYS A 293 19.93 -3.38 5.63
N ASN A 294 20.19 -4.16 4.58
CA ASN A 294 21.21 -3.83 3.58
C ASN A 294 20.79 -2.65 2.69
N MET A 295 19.50 -2.36 2.59
CA MET A 295 18.96 -1.15 1.95
C MET A 295 19.06 0.10 2.84
N GLY A 296 19.51 -0.02 4.08
CA GLY A 296 19.54 1.09 5.06
C GLY A 296 18.20 1.32 5.75
N VAL A 297 17.30 0.33 5.77
CA VAL A 297 16.06 0.34 6.56
C VAL A 297 16.25 -0.55 7.80
N PRO A 298 16.51 0.04 8.98
CA PRO A 298 16.78 -0.72 10.19
C PRO A 298 15.53 -1.48 10.65
N VAL A 299 15.60 -2.80 10.67
CA VAL A 299 14.53 -3.68 11.16
C VAL A 299 14.73 -3.96 12.64
N GLU A 300 13.66 -3.96 13.42
CA GLU A 300 13.66 -4.37 14.82
C GLU A 300 13.30 -5.84 14.97
N SER A 301 12.17 -6.27 14.41
CA SER A 301 11.66 -7.63 14.57
C SER A 301 10.74 -8.06 13.44
N THR A 302 10.52 -9.37 13.38
CA THR A 302 9.39 -9.99 12.68
C THR A 302 8.76 -11.02 13.62
N LYS A 303 7.45 -11.13 13.61
CA LYS A 303 6.72 -12.15 14.36
C LYS A 303 5.49 -12.62 13.57
N GLY A 304 4.96 -13.80 13.95
CA GLY A 304 3.64 -14.23 13.50
C GLY A 304 2.53 -13.47 14.19
N GLU A 305 1.41 -13.33 13.49
CA GLU A 305 0.18 -12.67 13.93
C GLU A 305 -1.00 -13.62 14.09
N PHE A 306 -2.18 -13.08 14.46
CA PHE A 306 -3.37 -13.86 14.80
C PHE A 306 -4.10 -14.48 13.59
N GLY A 307 -3.68 -14.18 12.36
CA GLY A 307 -4.16 -14.79 11.12
C GLY A 307 -3.26 -15.93 10.63
N ARG A 308 -3.81 -16.91 9.93
CA ARG A 308 -3.01 -17.99 9.32
C ARG A 308 -2.12 -17.45 8.20
N GLY A 309 -0.80 -17.55 8.38
CA GLY A 309 0.18 -16.97 7.46
C GLY A 309 0.30 -15.45 7.56
N GLN A 310 -0.22 -14.86 8.63
CA GLN A 310 -0.06 -13.44 8.92
C GLN A 310 1.22 -13.20 9.73
N HIS A 311 1.93 -12.14 9.35
CA HIS A 311 3.18 -11.71 9.97
C HIS A 311 3.17 -10.20 10.18
N GLU A 312 4.00 -9.75 11.10
CA GLU A 312 4.30 -8.34 11.36
C GLU A 312 5.80 -8.11 11.18
N LEU A 313 6.17 -6.97 10.58
CA LEU A 313 7.54 -6.51 10.49
C LEU A 313 7.63 -5.08 11.04
N ASN A 314 8.51 -4.90 12.02
CA ASN A 314 8.73 -3.64 12.70
C ASN A 314 10.07 -3.05 12.27
N ILE A 315 10.06 -1.75 11.91
CA ILE A 315 11.24 -0.97 11.58
C ILE A 315 11.47 0.13 12.62
N ARG A 316 12.74 0.46 12.86
CA ARG A 316 13.13 1.44 13.89
C ARG A 316 12.58 2.81 13.55
N TRP A 317 12.08 3.49 14.59
CA TRP A 317 11.57 4.84 14.52
C TRP A 317 12.58 5.85 13.95
N CYS A 318 12.09 6.87 13.27
CA CYS A 318 12.85 8.01 12.75
C CYS A 318 11.91 9.20 12.54
N ASP A 319 12.38 10.26 11.88
CA ASP A 319 11.53 11.37 11.46
C ASP A 319 10.41 10.91 10.50
N ALA A 320 9.36 11.71 10.40
CA ALA A 320 8.13 11.30 9.72
C ALA A 320 8.30 11.10 8.20
N LEU A 321 9.16 11.89 7.53
CA LEU A 321 9.36 11.76 6.09
C LEU A 321 10.15 10.50 5.75
N GLU A 322 11.26 10.30 6.44
CA GLU A 322 12.08 9.09 6.29
C GLU A 322 11.28 7.83 6.64
N MET A 323 10.41 7.86 7.66
CA MET A 323 9.58 6.72 8.01
C MET A 323 8.55 6.41 6.91
N ALA A 324 7.93 7.42 6.32
CA ALA A 324 7.02 7.21 5.21
C ALA A 324 7.74 6.59 3.99
N ASP A 325 8.95 7.07 3.67
CA ASP A 325 9.80 6.49 2.64
C ASP A 325 10.17 5.03 2.98
N ARG A 326 10.60 4.73 4.22
CA ARG A 326 10.90 3.35 4.68
C ARG A 326 9.71 2.42 4.61
N HIS A 327 8.51 2.89 4.96
CA HIS A 327 7.29 2.08 4.93
C HIS A 327 6.96 1.61 3.50
N VAL A 328 7.01 2.50 2.50
CA VAL A 328 6.73 2.11 1.11
C VAL A 328 7.81 1.19 0.55
N LEU A 329 9.07 1.39 0.92
CA LEU A 329 10.19 0.51 0.58
C LEU A 329 10.06 -0.87 1.22
N LEU A 330 9.58 -0.95 2.47
CA LEU A 330 9.26 -2.22 3.13
C LEU A 330 8.18 -2.98 2.36
N LYS A 331 7.07 -2.31 1.99
CA LYS A 331 5.99 -2.95 1.19
C LYS A 331 6.52 -3.47 -0.14
N GLN A 332 7.37 -2.70 -0.81
CA GLN A 332 7.99 -3.08 -2.08
C GLN A 332 8.92 -4.29 -1.91
N CYS A 333 9.82 -4.26 -0.92
CA CYS A 333 10.73 -5.37 -0.60
C CYS A 333 9.96 -6.67 -0.35
N VAL A 334 8.96 -6.64 0.53
CA VAL A 334 8.17 -7.84 0.89
C VAL A 334 7.47 -8.42 -0.34
N LYS A 335 6.87 -7.57 -1.19
CA LYS A 335 6.17 -8.04 -2.39
C LYS A 335 7.12 -8.60 -3.46
N GLU A 336 8.18 -7.86 -3.80
CA GLU A 336 9.10 -8.28 -4.86
C GLU A 336 9.89 -9.53 -4.45
N VAL A 337 10.35 -9.61 -3.21
CA VAL A 337 11.09 -10.79 -2.72
C VAL A 337 10.18 -12.01 -2.59
N ALA A 338 8.92 -11.84 -2.14
CA ALA A 338 7.96 -12.95 -2.14
C ALA A 338 7.71 -13.47 -3.56
N ASP A 339 7.49 -12.59 -4.55
CA ASP A 339 7.30 -12.94 -5.95
C ASP A 339 8.51 -13.71 -6.53
N GLN A 340 9.73 -13.22 -6.28
CA GLN A 340 10.97 -13.88 -6.69
C GLN A 340 11.13 -15.29 -6.09
N GLN A 341 10.53 -15.53 -4.93
CA GLN A 341 10.56 -16.84 -4.26
C GLN A 341 9.32 -17.70 -4.52
N GLY A 342 8.49 -17.32 -5.49
CA GLY A 342 7.29 -18.09 -5.87
C GLY A 342 6.17 -18.05 -4.82
N ALA A 343 6.12 -16.99 -4.02
CA ALA A 343 5.09 -16.73 -3.03
C ALA A 343 4.36 -15.41 -3.31
N ALA A 344 3.30 -15.12 -2.59
CA ALA A 344 2.63 -13.82 -2.64
C ALA A 344 2.47 -13.23 -1.25
N ALA A 345 2.62 -11.91 -1.14
CA ALA A 345 2.35 -11.14 0.05
C ALA A 345 1.24 -10.13 -0.22
N THR A 346 0.33 -9.94 0.74
CA THR A 346 -0.69 -8.91 0.64
C THR A 346 -0.76 -8.03 1.88
N PHE A 347 -0.94 -6.73 1.64
CA PHE A 347 -1.19 -5.71 2.64
C PHE A 347 -2.66 -5.26 2.64
N MET A 348 -3.58 -6.07 2.13
CA MET A 348 -5.02 -5.80 2.26
C MET A 348 -5.38 -5.71 3.74
N ALA A 349 -6.19 -4.72 4.12
CA ALA A 349 -6.64 -4.56 5.51
C ALA A 349 -7.49 -5.75 6.00
N LYS A 350 -8.22 -6.40 5.08
CA LYS A 350 -9.04 -7.60 5.37
C LYS A 350 -9.03 -8.55 4.18
N PRO A 351 -8.00 -9.41 4.03
CA PRO A 351 -7.88 -10.30 2.88
C PRO A 351 -8.86 -11.47 2.91
N HIS A 352 -9.38 -11.83 4.09
CA HIS A 352 -10.32 -12.93 4.26
C HIS A 352 -11.38 -12.59 5.33
N ASP A 353 -12.61 -13.02 5.12
CA ASP A 353 -13.74 -12.72 6.01
C ASP A 353 -13.62 -13.38 7.41
N THR A 354 -12.95 -14.52 7.51
CA THR A 354 -12.78 -15.29 8.76
C THR A 354 -11.42 -15.11 9.44
N GLU A 355 -10.42 -14.56 8.77
CA GLU A 355 -9.10 -14.29 9.38
C GLU A 355 -9.07 -12.92 10.06
N ALA A 356 -8.03 -12.65 10.84
CA ALA A 356 -7.75 -11.32 11.36
C ALA A 356 -7.54 -10.31 10.23
N GLY A 357 -7.74 -9.03 10.49
CA GLY A 357 -7.34 -7.96 9.57
C GLY A 357 -5.87 -7.63 9.75
N SER A 358 -5.25 -7.00 8.74
CA SER A 358 -3.88 -6.47 8.83
C SER A 358 -3.89 -4.99 9.14
N SER A 359 -3.15 -4.60 10.17
CA SER A 359 -2.96 -3.23 10.61
C SER A 359 -1.63 -2.65 10.19
N SER A 360 -1.57 -1.32 10.23
CA SER A 360 -0.36 -0.54 10.29
C SER A 360 -0.48 0.37 11.51
N HIS A 361 -0.04 -0.11 12.69
CA HIS A 361 -0.05 0.74 13.87
C HIS A 361 0.96 1.87 13.70
N LEU A 362 0.50 3.10 13.87
CA LEU A 362 1.37 4.28 13.78
C LEU A 362 1.76 4.73 15.19
N HIS A 363 3.05 4.74 15.47
CA HIS A 363 3.59 5.33 16.68
C HIS A 363 4.04 6.75 16.41
N LEU A 364 3.73 7.68 17.30
CA LEU A 364 4.14 9.07 17.17
C LEU A 364 4.47 9.66 18.54
N SER A 365 5.57 10.39 18.59
CA SER A 365 5.92 11.30 19.67
C SER A 365 6.50 12.59 19.12
N LEU A 366 6.36 13.70 19.85
CA LEU A 366 6.94 14.98 19.49
C LEU A 366 8.25 15.19 20.23
N TRP A 367 9.23 15.74 19.52
CA TRP A 367 10.56 15.98 20.03
C TRP A 367 11.01 17.41 19.78
N SER A 368 11.95 17.89 20.60
CA SER A 368 12.67 19.11 20.30
C SER A 368 13.43 18.97 18.97
N THR A 369 13.66 20.07 18.27
CA THR A 369 14.31 20.08 16.93
C THR A 369 15.73 19.51 16.94
N ASN A 370 16.41 19.50 18.11
CA ASN A 370 17.71 18.84 18.29
C ASN A 370 17.62 17.35 18.64
N GLN A 371 16.41 16.77 18.68
CA GLN A 371 16.10 15.35 18.97
C GLN A 371 16.56 14.87 20.36
N GLU A 372 16.77 15.77 21.32
CA GLU A 372 17.26 15.39 22.64
C GLU A 372 16.14 15.16 23.66
N THR A 373 14.98 15.80 23.47
CA THR A 373 13.90 15.80 24.45
C THR A 373 12.59 15.38 23.83
N ASN A 374 11.95 14.35 24.39
CA ASN A 374 10.56 13.97 24.09
C ASN A 374 9.62 14.98 24.75
N LEU A 375 8.92 15.77 23.95
CA LEU A 375 8.02 16.84 24.39
C LEU A 375 6.70 16.33 24.96
N PHE A 376 6.42 15.04 24.87
CA PHE A 376 5.25 14.42 25.50
C PHE A 376 5.43 14.21 26.99
N VAL A 377 6.68 14.20 27.48
CA VAL A 377 6.99 14.04 28.90
C VAL A 377 6.80 15.36 29.64
N GLY A 378 6.18 15.31 30.82
CA GLY A 378 5.92 16.48 31.66
C GLY A 378 5.53 16.09 33.08
N ASP A 379 5.08 17.08 33.85
CA ASP A 379 4.78 16.92 35.28
C ASP A 379 3.27 16.69 35.57
N ASN A 380 2.42 16.66 34.53
CA ASN A 380 0.98 16.42 34.68
C ASN A 380 0.73 14.90 34.79
N GLU A 381 -0.07 14.48 35.74
CA GLU A 381 -0.49 13.08 35.89
C GLU A 381 -1.87 12.86 35.24
N ILE A 382 -1.92 11.99 34.20
CA ILE A 382 -3.19 11.54 33.60
C ILE A 382 -3.17 10.02 33.55
N ALA A 383 -4.09 9.38 34.25
CA ALA A 383 -4.24 7.92 34.28
C ALA A 383 -2.95 7.15 34.62
N GLY A 384 -2.13 7.67 35.51
CA GLY A 384 -0.85 7.09 35.92
C GLY A 384 0.32 7.35 34.97
N LEU A 385 0.14 8.22 33.98
CA LEU A 385 1.19 8.67 33.06
C LEU A 385 1.66 10.06 33.43
N GLU A 386 2.98 10.28 33.43
CA GLU A 386 3.59 11.61 33.55
C GLU A 386 3.69 12.25 32.17
N VAL A 387 2.84 13.23 31.89
CA VAL A 387 2.66 13.83 30.55
C VAL A 387 2.75 15.36 30.58
N SER A 388 3.07 15.94 29.44
CA SER A 388 3.05 17.39 29.23
C SER A 388 1.69 17.88 28.72
N GLU A 389 1.46 19.20 28.75
CA GLU A 389 0.33 19.85 28.04
C GLU A 389 0.41 19.58 26.52
N THR A 390 1.63 19.51 25.95
CA THR A 390 1.85 19.14 24.54
C THR A 390 1.27 17.78 24.21
N PHE A 391 1.53 16.76 25.04
CA PHE A 391 0.91 15.45 24.88
C PHE A 391 -0.61 15.52 24.93
N THR A 392 -1.14 16.19 25.97
CA THR A 392 -2.57 16.27 26.22
C THR A 392 -3.30 16.92 25.04
N HIS A 393 -2.84 18.07 24.60
CA HIS A 393 -3.47 18.80 23.50
C HIS A 393 -3.31 18.09 22.15
N PHE A 394 -2.12 17.52 21.90
CA PHE A 394 -1.88 16.75 20.67
C PHE A 394 -2.81 15.53 20.57
N LEU A 395 -2.93 14.76 21.65
CA LEU A 395 -3.85 13.61 21.71
C LEU A 395 -5.31 14.06 21.59
N GLY A 396 -5.69 15.16 22.26
CA GLY A 396 -7.03 15.75 22.20
C GLY A 396 -7.42 16.13 20.78
N GLY A 397 -6.54 16.81 20.06
CA GLY A 397 -6.73 17.19 18.65
C GLY A 397 -6.85 15.96 17.74
N TRP A 398 -5.96 14.97 17.91
CA TRP A 398 -6.00 13.77 17.07
C TRP A 398 -7.28 12.95 17.27
N LEU A 399 -7.74 12.78 18.51
CA LEU A 399 -9.01 12.13 18.84
C LEU A 399 -10.22 12.88 18.25
N SER A 400 -10.23 14.21 18.37
CA SER A 400 -11.34 15.06 17.92
C SER A 400 -11.54 15.00 16.40
N HIS A 401 -10.47 14.91 15.63
CA HIS A 401 -10.48 14.93 14.17
C HIS A 401 -10.27 13.55 13.53
N LEU A 402 -10.20 12.47 14.32
CA LEU A 402 -9.98 11.13 13.79
C LEU A 402 -11.00 10.76 12.71
N ARG A 403 -12.29 11.03 12.96
CA ARG A 403 -13.38 10.66 12.03
C ARG A 403 -13.31 11.43 10.72
N ASP A 404 -12.92 12.69 10.76
CA ASP A 404 -12.75 13.54 9.57
C ASP A 404 -11.59 13.07 8.70
N LEU A 405 -10.60 12.44 9.31
CA LEU A 405 -9.36 12.00 8.65
C LEU A 405 -9.35 10.51 8.30
N MET A 406 -10.46 9.79 8.54
CA MET A 406 -10.51 8.34 8.35
C MET A 406 -10.05 7.85 6.98
N PRO A 407 -10.33 8.52 5.83
CA PRO A 407 -9.82 8.02 4.55
C PRO A 407 -8.29 8.03 4.44
N CYS A 408 -7.59 8.87 5.21
CA CYS A 408 -6.14 8.86 5.29
C CYS A 408 -5.59 7.62 6.05
N PHE A 409 -6.41 7.01 6.92
CA PHE A 409 -6.06 5.82 7.71
C PHE A 409 -6.66 4.53 7.16
N ALA A 410 -7.73 4.65 6.39
CA ALA A 410 -8.52 3.55 5.84
C ALA A 410 -8.96 3.89 4.40
N PRO A 411 -8.01 3.83 3.41
CA PRO A 411 -8.20 4.46 2.10
C PRO A 411 -9.01 3.63 1.10
N THR A 412 -9.36 2.38 1.41
CA THR A 412 -10.06 1.47 0.49
C THR A 412 -11.40 1.01 1.05
N VAL A 413 -12.28 0.52 0.19
CA VAL A 413 -13.54 -0.11 0.61
C VAL A 413 -13.29 -1.36 1.47
N ASN A 414 -12.13 -1.99 1.31
CA ASN A 414 -11.71 -3.15 2.10
C ASN A 414 -11.30 -2.78 3.52
N SER A 415 -10.72 -1.59 3.73
CA SER A 415 -10.24 -1.12 5.04
C SER A 415 -11.33 -1.19 6.12
N TYR A 416 -12.56 -0.82 5.78
CA TYR A 416 -13.69 -0.76 6.71
C TYR A 416 -14.22 -2.13 7.14
N LYS A 417 -13.87 -3.20 6.41
CA LYS A 417 -14.20 -4.59 6.79
C LYS A 417 -13.36 -5.11 7.95
N ARG A 418 -12.28 -4.40 8.31
CA ARG A 418 -11.42 -4.72 9.43
C ARG A 418 -12.05 -4.32 10.78
N TYR A 419 -12.83 -3.25 10.84
CA TYR A 419 -13.39 -2.68 12.08
C TYR A 419 -14.61 -3.47 12.56
N GLN A 420 -14.34 -4.58 13.25
CA GLN A 420 -15.35 -5.48 13.80
C GLN A 420 -15.14 -5.67 15.30
N SER A 421 -16.22 -5.84 16.08
CA SER A 421 -16.12 -6.14 17.50
C SER A 421 -15.30 -7.41 17.74
N GLN A 422 -14.41 -7.37 18.71
CA GLN A 422 -13.52 -8.48 19.11
C GLN A 422 -12.54 -8.95 18.01
N SER A 423 -12.21 -8.07 17.05
CA SER A 423 -11.29 -8.37 15.94
C SER A 423 -9.86 -7.85 16.14
N TRP A 424 -9.52 -7.36 17.34
CA TRP A 424 -8.29 -6.63 17.66
C TRP A 424 -8.15 -5.27 16.93
N ALA A 425 -9.02 -4.96 15.97
CA ALA A 425 -9.14 -3.65 15.36
C ALA A 425 -10.09 -2.76 16.18
N PRO A 426 -9.76 -1.48 16.41
CA PRO A 426 -10.63 -0.57 17.15
C PRO A 426 -11.91 -0.29 16.36
N THR A 427 -13.03 -0.12 17.07
CA THR A 427 -14.32 0.26 16.48
C THR A 427 -14.73 1.70 16.80
N GLY A 428 -13.95 2.39 17.62
CA GLY A 428 -14.23 3.75 18.07
C GLY A 428 -12.99 4.56 18.43
N SER A 429 -13.18 5.86 18.60
CA SER A 429 -12.14 6.82 18.98
C SER A 429 -12.00 6.89 20.51
N ALA A 430 -11.38 5.89 21.12
CA ALA A 430 -11.04 5.88 22.54
C ALA A 430 -9.53 5.80 22.72
N TRP A 431 -9.05 6.30 23.86
CA TRP A 431 -7.66 6.16 24.27
C TRP A 431 -7.52 5.58 25.66
N SER A 432 -6.41 4.91 25.91
CA SER A 432 -6.11 4.34 27.23
C SER A 432 -4.62 4.02 27.34
N PRO A 433 -4.04 4.10 28.56
CA PRO A 433 -2.73 3.52 28.81
C PRO A 433 -2.76 2.01 28.60
N ASP A 434 -1.79 1.51 27.81
CA ASP A 434 -1.50 0.09 27.54
C ASP A 434 -2.73 -0.81 27.28
N ASN A 435 -3.73 -0.31 26.55
CA ASN A 435 -4.97 -1.04 26.24
C ASN A 435 -5.08 -1.32 24.73
N ARG A 436 -4.93 -2.59 24.34
CA ARG A 436 -4.98 -3.04 22.94
C ARG A 436 -6.38 -3.04 22.31
N THR A 437 -7.45 -2.81 23.07
CA THR A 437 -8.81 -2.67 22.54
C THR A 437 -9.15 -1.24 22.14
N ALA A 438 -8.36 -0.25 22.62
CA ALA A 438 -8.56 1.16 22.32
C ALA A 438 -7.97 1.54 20.93
N GLY A 439 -8.54 2.57 20.31
CA GLY A 439 -8.02 3.14 19.05
C GLY A 439 -6.67 3.83 19.22
N PHE A 440 -6.46 4.44 20.38
CA PHE A 440 -5.21 5.08 20.78
C PHE A 440 -4.70 4.44 22.08
N ARG A 441 -3.60 3.73 21.96
CA ARG A 441 -2.90 3.11 23.08
C ARG A 441 -1.69 3.96 23.43
N ILE A 442 -1.58 4.38 24.68
CA ILE A 442 -0.42 5.14 25.14
C ILE A 442 0.59 4.16 25.70
N VAL A 443 1.81 4.21 25.19
CA VAL A 443 2.87 3.24 25.53
C VAL A 443 4.18 3.95 25.81
N GLY A 444 4.98 3.29 26.66
CA GLY A 444 6.27 3.79 27.12
C GLY A 444 6.17 4.80 28.25
N GLU A 445 7.31 5.12 28.84
CA GLU A 445 7.48 6.08 29.93
C GLU A 445 8.73 6.93 29.65
N GLY A 446 8.79 8.13 30.19
CA GLY A 446 9.91 9.05 29.98
C GLY A 446 10.19 9.24 28.48
N GLN A 447 11.43 9.14 28.04
CA GLN A 447 11.82 9.36 26.65
C GLN A 447 11.17 8.37 25.64
N SER A 448 10.58 7.26 26.13
CA SER A 448 9.88 6.28 25.27
C SER A 448 8.38 6.52 25.16
N LEU A 449 7.83 7.52 25.85
CA LEU A 449 6.41 7.86 25.85
C LEU A 449 5.94 8.25 24.43
N ARG A 450 4.89 7.59 23.94
CA ARG A 450 4.34 7.82 22.60
C ARG A 450 2.88 7.41 22.49
N ILE A 451 2.23 7.91 21.48
CA ILE A 451 0.89 7.53 21.07
C ILE A 451 0.99 6.44 20.00
N GLU A 452 0.34 5.30 20.23
CA GLU A 452 0.11 4.26 19.23
C GLU A 452 -1.33 4.40 18.69
N CYS A 453 -1.47 4.81 17.44
CA CYS A 453 -2.76 4.79 16.75
C CYS A 453 -2.95 3.44 16.06
N ARG A 454 -3.98 2.67 16.50
CA ARG A 454 -4.27 1.32 16.03
C ARG A 454 -5.33 1.29 14.92
N VAL A 455 -5.80 2.47 14.50
CA VAL A 455 -6.85 2.61 13.48
C VAL A 455 -6.34 2.26 12.07
N PRO A 456 -5.14 2.66 11.61
CA PRO A 456 -4.73 2.45 10.24
C PRO A 456 -4.64 0.97 9.85
N GLY A 457 -5.11 0.64 8.63
CA GLY A 457 -4.91 -0.66 8.00
C GLY A 457 -3.56 -0.76 7.29
N ALA A 458 -3.13 -1.98 6.98
CA ALA A 458 -1.87 -2.20 6.25
C ALA A 458 -1.90 -1.66 4.80
N ASP A 459 -3.07 -1.36 4.28
CA ASP A 459 -3.31 -0.74 2.98
C ASP A 459 -3.10 0.79 2.96
N VAL A 460 -2.76 1.38 4.09
CA VAL A 460 -2.57 2.83 4.24
C VAL A 460 -1.47 3.39 3.32
N ASN A 461 -1.67 4.64 2.87
CA ASN A 461 -0.61 5.48 2.34
C ASN A 461 0.08 6.19 3.52
N PRO A 462 1.34 5.87 3.86
CA PRO A 462 1.98 6.37 5.06
C PRO A 462 2.17 7.89 5.05
N TYR A 463 2.38 8.50 3.90
CA TYR A 463 2.52 9.96 3.80
C TYR A 463 1.23 10.67 4.23
N LEU A 464 0.08 10.17 3.78
CA LEU A 464 -1.22 10.74 4.15
C LEU A 464 -1.55 10.47 5.62
N ALA A 465 -1.22 9.29 6.12
CA ALA A 465 -1.51 8.91 7.50
C ALA A 465 -0.70 9.73 8.50
N TYR A 466 0.61 9.90 8.27
CA TYR A 466 1.43 10.77 9.14
C TYR A 466 1.05 12.24 9.00
N ALA A 467 0.77 12.71 7.77
CA ALA A 467 0.28 14.08 7.57
C ALA A 467 -1.03 14.35 8.32
N ALA A 468 -1.97 13.40 8.29
CA ALA A 468 -3.23 13.47 9.02
C ALA A 468 -3.03 13.51 10.54
N ALA A 469 -2.16 12.64 11.07
CA ALA A 469 -1.83 12.61 12.49
C ALA A 469 -1.20 13.93 12.97
N ILE A 470 -0.23 14.44 12.23
CA ILE A 470 0.45 15.71 12.54
C ILE A 470 -0.53 16.89 12.46
N ALA A 471 -1.33 16.96 11.38
CA ALA A 471 -2.31 18.05 11.19
C ALA A 471 -3.34 18.11 12.33
N ALA A 472 -3.88 16.96 12.74
CA ALA A 472 -4.86 16.86 13.81
C ALA A 472 -4.25 17.23 15.18
N GLY A 473 -3.04 16.72 15.45
CA GLY A 473 -2.30 17.07 16.66
C GLY A 473 -1.96 18.55 16.74
N LEU A 474 -1.54 19.18 15.63
CA LEU A 474 -1.28 20.62 15.55
C LEU A 474 -2.54 21.46 15.84
N GLU A 475 -3.70 21.08 15.28
CA GLU A 475 -4.96 21.77 15.59
C GLU A 475 -5.29 21.66 17.08
N GLY A 476 -5.02 20.50 17.70
CA GLY A 476 -5.17 20.32 19.13
C GLY A 476 -4.25 21.21 19.97
N LEU A 477 -2.99 21.41 19.54
CA LEU A 477 -2.05 22.34 20.18
C LEU A 477 -2.51 23.81 20.03
N GLU A 478 -2.93 24.21 18.81
CA GLU A 478 -3.45 25.55 18.52
C GLU A 478 -4.70 25.89 19.35
N SER A 479 -5.63 24.92 19.47
CA SER A 479 -6.93 25.08 20.12
C SER A 479 -6.93 24.67 21.60
N GLN A 480 -5.81 24.17 22.14
CA GLN A 480 -5.68 23.63 23.49
C GLN A 480 -6.76 22.58 23.80
N THR A 481 -6.96 21.64 22.88
CA THR A 481 -8.02 20.64 22.95
C THR A 481 -7.67 19.53 23.94
N GLU A 482 -8.51 19.36 24.97
CA GLU A 482 -8.37 18.26 25.94
C GLU A 482 -8.94 16.95 25.39
N PRO A 483 -8.27 15.80 25.61
CA PRO A 483 -8.83 14.52 25.26
C PRO A 483 -9.98 14.15 26.21
N PRO A 484 -10.96 13.32 25.77
CA PRO A 484 -11.94 12.76 26.69
C PRO A 484 -11.24 11.91 27.78
N PRO A 485 -11.93 11.59 28.89
CA PRO A 485 -11.36 10.71 29.91
C PRO A 485 -10.86 9.38 29.31
N PRO A 486 -9.75 8.83 29.83
CA PRO A 486 -9.21 7.57 29.34
C PRO A 486 -10.20 6.42 29.59
N LEU A 487 -10.31 5.55 28.60
CA LEU A 487 -11.15 4.35 28.69
C LEU A 487 -10.60 3.39 29.75
N GLN A 488 -11.50 2.80 30.52
CA GLN A 488 -11.19 1.71 31.44
C GLN A 488 -11.87 0.41 30.96
N GLY A 489 -11.11 -0.66 30.82
CA GLY A 489 -11.61 -1.97 30.43
C GLY A 489 -11.70 -2.17 28.91
N ASP A 490 -12.71 -2.92 28.48
CA ASP A 490 -12.89 -3.35 27.09
C ASP A 490 -13.59 -2.27 26.25
N ALA A 491 -12.89 -1.74 25.24
CA ALA A 491 -13.42 -0.72 24.33
C ALA A 491 -14.61 -1.22 23.49
N TYR A 492 -14.72 -2.52 23.25
CA TYR A 492 -15.85 -3.08 22.49
C TYR A 492 -17.17 -3.11 23.30
N GLN A 493 -17.08 -3.01 24.63
CA GLN A 493 -18.22 -3.00 25.54
C GLN A 493 -18.59 -1.58 26.00
N THR A 494 -17.81 -0.58 25.61
CA THR A 494 -17.97 0.81 26.05
C THR A 494 -18.51 1.65 24.91
N GLU A 495 -19.47 2.52 25.19
CA GLU A 495 -19.99 3.47 24.22
C GLU A 495 -18.91 4.54 23.92
N THR A 496 -18.40 4.52 22.72
CA THR A 496 -17.41 5.48 22.20
C THR A 496 -17.90 6.02 20.86
N ALA A 497 -17.34 7.15 20.41
CA ALA A 497 -17.66 7.66 19.08
C ALA A 497 -17.20 6.65 18.02
N SER A 498 -18.16 6.02 17.33
CA SER A 498 -17.91 4.98 16.34
C SER A 498 -17.13 5.52 15.14
N LEU A 499 -16.22 4.70 14.61
CA LEU A 499 -15.58 4.98 13.31
C LEU A 499 -16.62 4.94 12.18
N PRO A 500 -16.41 5.65 11.06
CA PRO A 500 -17.25 5.50 9.87
C PRO A 500 -17.34 4.05 9.42
N ALA A 501 -18.51 3.64 8.94
CA ALA A 501 -18.78 2.26 8.56
C ALA A 501 -18.34 1.92 7.12
N SER A 502 -18.01 2.93 6.32
CA SER A 502 -17.65 2.76 4.91
C SER A 502 -16.73 3.89 4.43
N LEU A 503 -16.00 3.60 3.33
CA LEU A 503 -15.20 4.61 2.64
C LEU A 503 -16.06 5.81 2.21
N ARG A 504 -17.28 5.57 1.76
CA ARG A 504 -18.22 6.64 1.35
C ARG A 504 -18.56 7.58 2.50
N GLU A 505 -18.92 7.05 3.68
CA GLU A 505 -19.20 7.87 4.87
C GLU A 505 -17.97 8.66 5.28
N ALA A 506 -16.82 8.01 5.33
CA ALA A 506 -15.56 8.64 5.69
C ALA A 506 -15.16 9.76 4.72
N THR A 507 -15.34 9.54 3.40
CA THR A 507 -15.08 10.56 2.38
C THR A 507 -15.98 11.78 2.55
N GLN A 508 -17.26 11.58 2.86
CA GLN A 508 -18.20 12.70 3.12
C GLN A 508 -17.78 13.54 4.34
N LEU A 509 -17.30 12.88 5.40
CA LEU A 509 -16.78 13.58 6.59
C LEU A 509 -15.51 14.37 6.24
N PHE A 510 -14.58 13.78 5.52
CA PHE A 510 -13.34 14.42 5.08
C PHE A 510 -13.63 15.65 4.20
N GLU A 511 -14.45 15.49 3.17
CA GLU A 511 -14.80 16.55 2.20
C GLU A 511 -15.50 17.75 2.86
N SER A 512 -16.39 17.48 3.83
CA SER A 512 -17.19 18.51 4.51
C SER A 512 -16.49 19.18 5.70
N SER A 513 -15.35 18.64 6.15
CA SER A 513 -14.64 19.13 7.33
C SER A 513 -13.91 20.45 7.05
N SER A 514 -14.28 21.51 7.75
CA SER A 514 -13.57 22.79 7.69
C SER A 514 -12.14 22.69 8.23
N PHE A 515 -11.90 21.81 9.21
CA PHE A 515 -10.57 21.52 9.70
C PHE A 515 -9.68 20.90 8.60
N VAL A 516 -10.18 19.89 7.89
CA VAL A 516 -9.43 19.22 6.82
C VAL A 516 -9.07 20.21 5.71
N ARG A 517 -10.02 21.07 5.30
CA ARG A 517 -9.76 22.12 4.30
C ARG A 517 -8.74 23.16 4.78
N LYS A 518 -8.80 23.57 6.05
CA LYS A 518 -7.79 24.46 6.67
C LYS A 518 -6.40 23.80 6.66
N ALA A 519 -6.31 22.51 7.01
CA ALA A 519 -5.05 21.81 7.20
C ALA A 519 -4.35 21.44 5.89
N PHE A 520 -5.10 21.02 4.88
CA PHE A 520 -4.55 20.45 3.63
C PHE A 520 -4.75 21.35 2.41
N GLY A 521 -5.69 22.30 2.46
CA GLY A 521 -6.07 23.15 1.34
C GLY A 521 -7.09 22.50 0.40
N GLU A 522 -7.84 23.37 -0.33
CA GLU A 522 -8.94 22.95 -1.20
C GLU A 522 -8.51 21.94 -2.25
N ALA A 523 -7.37 22.18 -2.95
CA ALA A 523 -6.89 21.32 -4.02
C ALA A 523 -6.65 19.87 -3.56
N VAL A 524 -6.06 19.67 -2.39
CA VAL A 524 -5.80 18.34 -1.81
C VAL A 524 -7.12 17.67 -1.42
N VAL A 525 -8.00 18.40 -0.73
CA VAL A 525 -9.29 17.85 -0.29
C VAL A 525 -10.15 17.43 -1.47
N ASP A 526 -10.28 18.26 -2.49
CA ASP A 526 -11.08 17.95 -3.67
C ASP A 526 -10.47 16.78 -4.47
N HIS A 527 -9.15 16.75 -4.61
CA HIS A 527 -8.44 15.66 -5.30
C HIS A 527 -8.68 14.30 -4.64
N TYR A 528 -8.44 14.20 -3.33
CA TYR A 528 -8.57 12.93 -2.61
C TYR A 528 -10.03 12.54 -2.38
N SER A 529 -10.94 13.49 -2.17
CA SER A 529 -12.38 13.20 -2.09
C SER A 529 -12.89 12.62 -3.40
N HIS A 530 -12.49 13.20 -4.54
CA HIS A 530 -12.85 12.70 -5.87
C HIS A 530 -12.31 11.27 -6.09
N PHE A 531 -11.06 11.03 -5.70
CA PHE A 531 -10.43 9.71 -5.77
C PHE A 531 -11.22 8.65 -4.99
N TRP A 532 -11.52 8.88 -3.69
CA TRP A 532 -12.26 7.92 -2.86
C TRP A 532 -13.74 7.76 -3.25
N GLN A 533 -14.35 8.81 -3.82
CA GLN A 533 -15.70 8.72 -4.40
C GLN A 533 -15.72 7.77 -5.60
N ASN A 534 -14.73 7.86 -6.49
CA ASN A 534 -14.59 6.97 -7.64
C ASN A 534 -14.36 5.53 -7.23
N GLU A 535 -13.48 5.27 -6.24
CA GLU A 535 -13.23 3.93 -5.68
C GLU A 535 -14.53 3.33 -5.09
N SER A 536 -15.28 4.11 -4.32
CA SER A 536 -16.57 3.68 -3.77
C SER A 536 -17.61 3.40 -4.86
N ALA A 537 -17.65 4.20 -5.91
CA ALA A 537 -18.58 4.02 -7.03
C ALA A 537 -18.22 2.78 -7.87
N ALA A 538 -16.93 2.53 -8.09
CA ALA A 538 -16.46 1.33 -8.78
C ALA A 538 -16.83 0.04 -8.01
N PHE A 539 -16.66 0.05 -6.68
CA PHE A 539 -17.08 -1.07 -5.84
C PHE A 539 -18.60 -1.29 -5.88
N ASP A 540 -19.41 -0.25 -5.81
CA ASP A 540 -20.88 -0.37 -5.86
C ASP A 540 -21.40 -0.89 -7.21
N ALA A 541 -20.66 -0.62 -8.28
CA ALA A 541 -20.98 -1.13 -9.61
C ALA A 541 -20.56 -2.60 -9.82
N ALA A 542 -19.68 -3.12 -8.95
CA ALA A 542 -19.16 -4.48 -9.08
C ALA A 542 -20.19 -5.52 -8.58
N VAL A 543 -20.41 -6.58 -9.36
CA VAL A 543 -21.22 -7.73 -8.93
C VAL A 543 -20.31 -8.73 -8.21
N THR A 544 -20.46 -8.82 -6.91
CA THR A 544 -19.60 -9.62 -6.03
C THR A 544 -19.96 -11.11 -6.03
N ASP A 545 -19.02 -11.96 -5.62
CA ASP A 545 -19.28 -13.40 -5.43
C ASP A 545 -20.29 -13.65 -4.31
N TRP A 546 -20.34 -12.78 -3.29
CA TRP A 546 -21.33 -12.85 -2.23
C TRP A 546 -22.75 -12.68 -2.78
N GLU A 547 -22.98 -11.70 -3.68
CA GLU A 547 -24.26 -11.49 -4.35
C GLU A 547 -24.65 -12.69 -5.21
N ARG A 548 -23.73 -13.21 -6.02
CA ARG A 548 -23.97 -14.40 -6.85
C ARG A 548 -24.35 -15.60 -6.00
N ARG A 549 -23.60 -15.92 -4.94
CA ARG A 549 -23.90 -17.03 -4.04
C ARG A 549 -25.23 -16.85 -3.31
N ARG A 550 -25.62 -15.61 -3.01
CA ARG A 550 -26.82 -15.30 -2.25
C ARG A 550 -28.09 -15.28 -3.09
N TYR A 551 -28.02 -14.71 -4.29
CA TYR A 551 -29.22 -14.36 -5.05
C TYR A 551 -29.45 -15.20 -6.32
N PHE A 552 -28.42 -15.83 -6.91
CA PHE A 552 -28.47 -16.44 -8.24
C PHE A 552 -29.61 -17.46 -8.43
N GLU A 553 -29.86 -18.27 -7.42
CA GLU A 553 -30.94 -19.30 -7.47
C GLU A 553 -32.18 -18.90 -6.66
N ARG A 554 -32.02 -18.01 -5.68
CA ARG A 554 -33.04 -17.80 -4.66
C ARG A 554 -34.02 -16.67 -4.96
N ILE A 555 -33.77 -15.89 -6.00
CA ILE A 555 -34.68 -14.83 -6.46
C ILE A 555 -34.91 -14.95 -7.97
#